data_4646b5f6aa5eefe1ecff58427ab76761
#
_entry.id   4646b5f6aa5eefe1ecff58427ab76761
#
_cell.length_a   1.000
_cell.length_b   1.000
_cell.length_c   1.000
_cell.angle_alpha   90.00
_cell.angle_beta   90.00
_cell.angle_gamma   90.00
#
_symmetry.space_group_name_H-M   'P 1'
#
loop_
_entity.id
_entity.type
_entity.pdbx_description
1 polymer ?
#
loop_
_entity_poly.entity_id
_entity_poly.type
_entity_poly.pdbx_seq_one_letter_code
_entity_poly.pdbx_strand_id
1 'polypeptide(L)'
;MDKDKTAVFLPVSPIEGHGPHLPLGVDYFDALFFADKAAELTVQKRPDFDALLYPGIPVGIQLYKQPGSLRVEGGVLYDMIVGLGTSLALWGFKYIFILSGHGSPKDIVALESACVKVSKKRKIQMHNISGSLAIRFLKGEFIEKISNRLSEPLKEREKELLRKDIHGGWWETSMMLKLKPDLVGDGYKSLQDNEKERGSSGTFPGYFGSPAMASAEFAEASVEVLIDEVGSVIEKCLSGKDVSRETISPIYNMLILKPKFRRHLLMGILITIKSLVILWLIYRFLIR
;
A
#
# COMPACT_ATOMS: atom_id res chain seq x y z
N MET A 1 13.39 -7.59 25.96
CA MET A 1 12.35 -6.96 25.14
C MET A 1 11.02 -7.58 25.53
N ASP A 2 10.11 -6.79 26.02
CA ASP A 2 8.73 -7.19 26.36
C ASP A 2 7.89 -7.23 25.06
N LYS A 3 7.54 -8.41 24.60
CA LYS A 3 6.84 -8.61 23.32
C LYS A 3 5.39 -8.16 23.36
N ASP A 4 4.77 -8.08 24.54
CA ASP A 4 3.42 -7.54 24.71
C ASP A 4 3.40 -6.01 24.61
N LYS A 5 4.56 -5.37 24.78
CA LYS A 5 4.79 -3.94 24.64
C LYS A 5 5.78 -3.59 23.54
N THR A 6 5.85 -4.40 22.50
CA THR A 6 6.67 -4.12 21.31
C THR A 6 5.79 -4.00 20.09
N ALA A 7 5.86 -2.84 19.42
CA ALA A 7 5.27 -2.61 18.12
C ALA A 7 6.24 -3.03 17.02
N VAL A 8 5.82 -3.94 16.14
CA VAL A 8 6.63 -4.43 15.02
C VAL A 8 6.20 -3.71 13.75
N PHE A 9 7.15 -3.15 13.01
CA PHE A 9 6.95 -2.46 11.74
C PHE A 9 7.54 -3.27 10.59
N LEU A 10 6.68 -3.61 9.59
CA LEU A 10 7.04 -4.36 8.39
C LEU A 10 6.84 -3.48 7.16
N PRO A 11 7.90 -2.89 6.59
CA PRO A 11 7.81 -2.22 5.28
C PRO A 11 7.62 -3.26 4.18
N VAL A 12 6.57 -3.11 3.34
CA VAL A 12 6.27 -4.03 2.22
C VAL A 12 5.84 -3.21 1.02
N SER A 13 6.65 -3.16 -0.03
CA SER A 13 6.35 -2.36 -1.21
C SER A 13 7.11 -2.87 -2.42
N PRO A 14 6.56 -2.75 -3.64
CA PRO A 14 7.19 -3.27 -4.85
C PRO A 14 8.46 -2.51 -5.26
N ILE A 15 9.15 -3.10 -6.24
CA ILE A 15 10.09 -2.44 -7.12
C ILE A 15 9.33 -2.19 -8.43
N GLU A 16 9.09 -0.93 -8.76
CA GLU A 16 8.27 -0.52 -9.90
C GLU A 16 8.88 0.67 -10.65
N GLY A 17 8.67 0.73 -11.96
CA GLY A 17 9.06 1.89 -12.77
C GLY A 17 8.12 3.07 -12.56
N HIS A 18 8.68 4.25 -12.33
CA HIS A 18 7.98 5.51 -12.06
C HIS A 18 8.35 6.62 -13.06
N GLY A 19 8.46 6.24 -14.33
CA GLY A 19 8.85 7.18 -15.39
C GLY A 19 10.36 7.28 -15.58
N PRO A 20 10.81 8.14 -16.51
CA PRO A 20 12.22 8.25 -16.89
C PRO A 20 13.07 9.00 -15.87
N HIS A 21 12.46 9.66 -14.91
CA HIS A 21 13.09 10.58 -13.97
C HIS A 21 13.25 10.01 -12.56
N LEU A 22 12.60 8.89 -12.24
CA LEU A 22 12.62 8.30 -10.90
C LEU A 22 13.29 6.91 -10.90
N PRO A 23 13.90 6.52 -9.78
CA PRO A 23 14.44 5.17 -9.63
C PRO A 23 13.30 4.14 -9.49
N LEU A 24 13.62 2.86 -9.70
CA LEU A 24 12.66 1.75 -9.53
C LEU A 24 12.20 1.55 -8.08
N GLY A 25 12.92 2.09 -7.10
CA GLY A 25 12.67 1.86 -5.68
C GLY A 25 11.78 2.90 -5.00
N VAL A 26 11.06 3.76 -5.72
CA VAL A 26 10.22 4.83 -5.14
C VAL A 26 9.34 4.32 -4.02
N ASP A 27 8.42 3.43 -4.32
CA ASP A 27 7.50 2.82 -3.35
C ASP A 27 8.21 2.17 -2.17
N TYR A 28 9.34 1.52 -2.44
CA TYR A 28 10.14 0.84 -1.44
C TYR A 28 10.82 1.83 -0.48
N PHE A 29 11.39 2.92 -1.00
CA PHE A 29 11.98 3.98 -0.17
C PHE A 29 10.93 4.68 0.68
N ASP A 30 9.75 4.93 0.14
CA ASP A 30 8.63 5.51 0.88
C ASP A 30 8.18 4.58 2.01
N ALA A 31 8.02 3.28 1.73
CA ALA A 31 7.65 2.30 2.75
C ALA A 31 8.66 2.24 3.91
N LEU A 32 9.96 2.23 3.60
CA LEU A 32 11.03 2.25 4.60
C LEU A 32 10.97 3.52 5.44
N PHE A 33 10.85 4.68 4.78
CA PHE A 33 10.80 5.97 5.45
C PHE A 33 9.61 6.09 6.39
N PHE A 34 8.40 5.76 5.92
CA PHE A 34 7.20 5.85 6.76
C PHE A 34 7.22 4.82 7.90
N ALA A 35 7.80 3.64 7.71
CA ALA A 35 7.94 2.65 8.77
C ALA A 35 8.92 3.11 9.84
N ASP A 36 10.04 3.70 9.44
CA ASP A 36 11.04 4.28 10.35
C ASP A 36 10.42 5.43 11.18
N LYS A 37 9.78 6.39 10.50
CA LYS A 37 9.09 7.50 11.18
C LYS A 37 7.95 7.04 12.10
N ALA A 38 7.20 6.01 11.70
CA ALA A 38 6.17 5.42 12.56
C ALA A 38 6.75 4.76 13.81
N ALA A 39 7.90 4.09 13.67
CA ALA A 39 8.61 3.48 14.80
C ALA A 39 9.14 4.56 15.77
N GLU A 40 9.84 5.59 15.25
CA GLU A 40 10.32 6.74 16.04
C GLU A 40 9.17 7.40 16.81
N LEU A 41 8.06 7.74 16.11
CA LEU A 41 6.92 8.40 16.72
C LEU A 41 6.22 7.53 17.78
N THR A 42 6.22 6.21 17.58
CA THR A 42 5.66 5.26 18.56
C THR A 42 6.41 5.33 19.87
N VAL A 43 7.74 5.25 19.85
CA VAL A 43 8.55 5.33 21.06
C VAL A 43 8.43 6.70 21.75
N GLN A 44 8.34 7.78 20.96
CA GLN A 44 8.17 9.13 21.50
C GLN A 44 6.82 9.32 22.22
N LYS A 45 5.73 8.86 21.61
CA LYS A 45 4.36 9.04 22.16
C LYS A 45 3.97 7.96 23.18
N ARG A 46 4.59 6.79 23.10
CA ARG A 46 4.33 5.65 23.97
C ARG A 46 5.66 5.09 24.52
N PRO A 47 6.28 5.82 25.46
CA PRO A 47 7.55 5.41 26.05
C PRO A 47 7.48 4.09 26.84
N ASP A 48 6.26 3.57 27.05
CA ASP A 48 5.99 2.25 27.58
C ASP A 48 6.04 1.14 26.54
N PHE A 49 6.27 1.48 25.26
CA PHE A 49 6.42 0.54 24.14
C PHE A 49 7.81 0.62 23.51
N ASP A 50 8.34 -0.54 23.12
CA ASP A 50 9.46 -0.65 22.20
C ASP A 50 8.97 -0.64 20.75
N ALA A 51 9.85 -0.27 19.80
CA ALA A 51 9.63 -0.41 18.36
C ALA A 51 10.65 -1.34 17.73
N LEU A 52 10.20 -2.28 16.91
CA LEU A 52 11.04 -3.19 16.15
C LEU A 52 10.80 -3.00 14.66
N LEU A 53 11.74 -2.39 13.97
CA LEU A 53 11.70 -2.19 12.52
C LEU A 53 12.38 -3.35 11.79
N TYR A 54 11.62 -4.03 10.93
CA TYR A 54 12.17 -5.08 10.06
C TYR A 54 12.73 -4.48 8.76
N PRO A 55 13.67 -5.20 8.09
CA PRO A 55 14.07 -4.87 6.73
C PRO A 55 12.89 -4.87 5.79
N GLY A 56 12.92 -3.98 4.79
CA GLY A 56 11.85 -3.87 3.79
C GLY A 56 11.75 -5.12 2.90
N ILE A 57 10.54 -5.42 2.48
CA ILE A 57 10.22 -6.55 1.59
C ILE A 57 9.85 -6.01 0.22
N PRO A 58 10.71 -6.16 -0.82
CA PRO A 58 10.53 -5.51 -2.12
C PRO A 58 9.60 -6.32 -3.04
N VAL A 59 8.30 -6.41 -2.72
CA VAL A 59 7.32 -7.20 -3.49
C VAL A 59 5.98 -6.49 -3.62
N GLY A 60 5.34 -6.66 -4.79
CA GLY A 60 3.99 -6.20 -5.08
C GLY A 60 3.31 -7.03 -6.16
N ILE A 61 2.02 -6.78 -6.39
CA ILE A 61 1.14 -7.58 -7.27
C ILE A 61 0.78 -6.83 -8.55
N GLN A 62 0.30 -5.61 -8.39
CA GLN A 62 -0.25 -4.83 -9.48
C GLN A 62 0.61 -3.61 -9.76
N LEU A 63 1.42 -3.72 -10.80
CA LEU A 63 2.41 -2.74 -11.22
C LEU A 63 2.13 -2.31 -12.65
N TYR A 64 2.58 -1.10 -12.99
CA TYR A 64 2.66 -0.68 -14.39
C TYR A 64 3.74 -1.48 -15.12
N LYS A 65 3.45 -1.82 -16.39
CA LYS A 65 4.38 -2.62 -17.22
C LYS A 65 5.53 -1.76 -17.72
N GLN A 66 6.53 -1.61 -16.89
CA GLN A 66 7.78 -0.94 -17.24
C GLN A 66 8.98 -1.86 -17.01
N PRO A 67 10.07 -1.70 -17.79
CA PRO A 67 11.29 -2.46 -17.56
C PRO A 67 11.80 -2.32 -16.12
N GLY A 68 12.15 -3.43 -15.49
CA GLY A 68 12.62 -3.45 -14.11
C GLY A 68 11.53 -3.62 -13.05
N SER A 69 10.24 -3.44 -13.39
CA SER A 69 9.15 -3.71 -12.46
C SER A 69 9.03 -5.21 -12.16
N LEU A 70 9.02 -5.58 -10.88
CA LEU A 70 9.00 -6.97 -10.41
C LEU A 70 7.71 -7.25 -9.65
N ARG A 71 6.86 -8.13 -10.19
CA ARG A 71 5.59 -8.52 -9.57
C ARG A 71 5.56 -9.97 -9.15
N VAL A 72 4.75 -10.26 -8.12
CA VAL A 72 4.38 -11.62 -7.72
C VAL A 72 2.88 -11.86 -7.90
N GLU A 73 2.45 -13.12 -7.88
CA GLU A 73 1.02 -13.46 -7.82
C GLU A 73 0.41 -13.04 -6.47
N GLY A 74 -0.83 -12.57 -6.49
CA GLY A 74 -1.52 -12.09 -5.29
C GLY A 74 -1.60 -13.12 -4.15
N GLY A 75 -1.71 -14.40 -4.50
CA GLY A 75 -1.65 -15.48 -3.54
C GLY A 75 -0.29 -15.62 -2.86
N VAL A 76 0.80 -15.32 -3.57
CA VAL A 76 2.18 -15.39 -3.03
C VAL A 76 2.39 -14.29 -2.00
N LEU A 77 2.08 -13.03 -2.33
CA LEU A 77 2.18 -11.93 -1.38
C LEU A 77 1.34 -12.21 -0.11
N TYR A 78 0.08 -12.57 -0.31
CA TYR A 78 -0.84 -12.87 0.79
C TYR A 78 -0.29 -13.99 1.69
N ASP A 79 0.15 -15.13 1.13
CA ASP A 79 0.64 -16.28 1.91
C ASP A 79 1.93 -15.95 2.64
N MET A 80 2.83 -15.18 2.01
CA MET A 80 4.06 -14.69 2.63
C MET A 80 3.75 -13.81 3.86
N ILE A 81 2.88 -12.82 3.72
CA ILE A 81 2.51 -11.94 4.84
C ILE A 81 1.79 -12.70 5.95
N VAL A 82 0.92 -13.66 5.61
CA VAL A 82 0.31 -14.56 6.60
C VAL A 82 1.37 -15.39 7.34
N GLY A 83 2.38 -15.89 6.62
CA GLY A 83 3.49 -16.64 7.19
C GLY A 83 4.31 -15.81 8.18
N LEU A 84 4.74 -14.61 7.75
CA LEU A 84 5.53 -13.70 8.57
C LEU A 84 4.76 -13.24 9.83
N GLY A 85 3.53 -12.77 9.66
CA GLY A 85 2.71 -12.35 10.79
C GLY A 85 2.39 -13.51 11.76
N THR A 86 2.20 -14.73 11.23
CA THR A 86 2.03 -15.92 12.06
C THR A 86 3.30 -16.23 12.87
N SER A 87 4.48 -16.14 12.26
CA SER A 87 5.75 -16.37 12.94
C SER A 87 5.98 -15.36 14.06
N LEU A 88 5.75 -14.08 13.80
CA LEU A 88 5.85 -13.02 14.82
C LEU A 88 4.87 -13.23 15.98
N ALA A 89 3.63 -13.62 15.67
CA ALA A 89 2.63 -13.94 16.70
C ALA A 89 3.03 -15.16 17.55
N LEU A 90 3.67 -16.18 16.96
CA LEU A 90 4.19 -17.34 17.69
C LEU A 90 5.37 -16.99 18.58
N TRP A 91 6.18 -15.99 18.20
CA TRP A 91 7.22 -15.42 19.05
C TRP A 91 6.68 -14.55 20.19
N GLY A 92 5.35 -14.29 20.21
CA GLY A 92 4.68 -13.56 21.29
C GLY A 92 4.38 -12.09 20.98
N PHE A 93 4.75 -11.56 19.81
CA PHE A 93 4.41 -10.18 19.46
C PHE A 93 2.90 -9.99 19.29
N LYS A 94 2.37 -8.89 19.85
CA LYS A 94 0.94 -8.58 19.84
C LYS A 94 0.55 -7.48 18.86
N TYR A 95 1.46 -6.64 18.45
CA TYR A 95 1.23 -5.46 17.62
C TYR A 95 2.14 -5.49 16.39
N ILE A 96 1.55 -5.61 15.20
CA ILE A 96 2.29 -5.68 13.93
C ILE A 96 1.66 -4.68 12.96
N PHE A 97 2.45 -3.78 12.41
CA PHE A 97 2.03 -2.75 11.48
C PHE A 97 2.75 -2.90 10.14
N ILE A 98 1.99 -3.01 9.06
CA ILE A 98 2.52 -3.00 7.69
C ILE A 98 2.44 -1.58 7.16
N LEU A 99 3.53 -1.11 6.57
CA LEU A 99 3.64 0.16 5.84
C LEU A 99 4.01 -0.14 4.38
N SER A 100 3.31 0.51 3.45
CA SER A 100 3.56 0.40 2.01
C SER A 100 3.55 1.78 1.37
N GLY A 101 4.48 2.07 0.47
CA GLY A 101 4.45 3.26 -0.38
C GLY A 101 3.55 3.09 -1.61
N HIS A 102 3.06 1.86 -1.86
CA HIS A 102 2.33 1.51 -3.08
C HIS A 102 0.81 1.48 -2.87
N GLY A 103 0.09 2.26 -3.70
CA GLY A 103 -1.35 2.48 -3.58
C GLY A 103 -2.23 1.56 -4.43
N SER A 104 -1.72 0.46 -5.01
CA SER A 104 -2.54 -0.36 -5.90
C SER A 104 -3.65 -1.13 -5.18
N PRO A 105 -4.86 -1.21 -5.77
CA PRO A 105 -6.00 -1.85 -5.13
C PRO A 105 -5.78 -3.32 -4.75
N LYS A 106 -5.05 -4.09 -5.58
CA LYS A 106 -4.81 -5.51 -5.29
C LYS A 106 -3.83 -5.71 -4.17
N ASP A 107 -2.79 -4.89 -4.08
CA ASP A 107 -1.80 -4.93 -3.01
C ASP A 107 -2.45 -4.54 -1.68
N ILE A 108 -3.19 -3.44 -1.65
CA ILE A 108 -3.95 -3.00 -0.47
C ILE A 108 -4.82 -4.14 0.07
N VAL A 109 -5.68 -4.74 -0.78
CA VAL A 109 -6.62 -5.79 -0.34
C VAL A 109 -5.90 -7.08 0.04
N ALA A 110 -4.76 -7.41 -0.57
CA ALA A 110 -3.98 -8.59 -0.22
C ALA A 110 -3.34 -8.44 1.17
N LEU A 111 -2.70 -7.28 1.43
CA LEU A 111 -2.09 -6.97 2.73
C LEU A 111 -3.15 -6.92 3.85
N GLU A 112 -4.26 -6.21 3.64
CA GLU A 112 -5.38 -6.16 4.58
C GLU A 112 -5.96 -7.56 4.86
N SER A 113 -6.14 -8.39 3.82
CA SER A 113 -6.67 -9.75 3.97
C SER A 113 -5.73 -10.65 4.79
N ALA A 114 -4.41 -10.49 4.62
CA ALA A 114 -3.42 -11.20 5.41
C ALA A 114 -3.47 -10.75 6.88
N CYS A 115 -3.51 -9.44 7.13
CA CYS A 115 -3.62 -8.85 8.47
C CYS A 115 -4.86 -9.37 9.20
N VAL A 116 -6.04 -9.27 8.57
CA VAL A 116 -7.31 -9.77 9.15
C VAL A 116 -7.23 -11.26 9.47
N LYS A 117 -6.63 -12.08 8.59
CA LYS A 117 -6.49 -13.50 8.83
C LYS A 117 -5.61 -13.81 10.03
N VAL A 118 -4.44 -13.16 10.10
CA VAL A 118 -3.49 -13.39 11.21
C VAL A 118 -4.09 -12.89 12.52
N SER A 119 -4.64 -11.67 12.54
CA SER A 119 -5.27 -11.08 13.73
C SER A 119 -6.35 -11.99 14.31
N LYS A 120 -7.27 -12.48 13.47
CA LYS A 120 -8.33 -13.42 13.89
C LYS A 120 -7.76 -14.73 14.40
N LYS A 121 -6.82 -15.35 13.66
CA LYS A 121 -6.31 -16.69 13.99
C LYS A 121 -5.41 -16.68 15.22
N ARG A 122 -4.65 -15.60 15.44
CA ARG A 122 -3.64 -15.51 16.51
C ARG A 122 -4.06 -14.62 17.67
N LYS A 123 -5.20 -13.93 17.56
CA LYS A 123 -5.73 -13.01 18.58
C LYS A 123 -4.73 -11.90 18.92
N ILE A 124 -4.16 -11.28 17.88
CA ILE A 124 -3.23 -10.15 17.95
C ILE A 124 -3.76 -8.98 17.13
N GLN A 125 -3.12 -7.84 17.23
CA GLN A 125 -3.35 -6.65 16.42
C GLN A 125 -2.34 -6.61 15.26
N MET A 126 -2.77 -6.98 14.06
CA MET A 126 -1.97 -6.85 12.84
C MET A 126 -2.74 -6.03 11.82
N HIS A 127 -2.17 -4.92 11.37
CA HIS A 127 -2.85 -3.95 10.52
C HIS A 127 -1.99 -3.48 9.37
N ASN A 128 -2.60 -3.27 8.19
CA ASN A 128 -2.02 -2.50 7.11
C ASN A 128 -2.42 -1.02 7.29
N ILE A 129 -1.47 -0.20 7.74
CA ILE A 129 -1.74 1.22 8.02
C ILE A 129 -1.89 2.02 6.72
N SER A 130 -1.10 1.71 5.69
CA SER A 130 -1.06 2.48 4.45
C SER A 130 -2.29 2.31 3.56
N GLY A 131 -3.00 1.18 3.64
CA GLY A 131 -4.04 0.84 2.66
C GLY A 131 -5.20 1.85 2.61
N SER A 132 -5.85 2.07 3.74
CA SER A 132 -6.93 3.06 3.84
C SER A 132 -6.41 4.50 3.64
N LEU A 133 -5.22 4.80 4.15
CA LEU A 133 -4.57 6.10 4.01
C LEU A 133 -4.29 6.45 2.54
N ALA A 134 -3.77 5.50 1.75
CA ALA A 134 -3.54 5.68 0.32
C ALA A 134 -4.83 5.99 -0.45
N ILE A 135 -5.94 5.30 -0.15
CA ILE A 135 -7.23 5.59 -0.79
C ILE A 135 -7.73 7.00 -0.43
N ARG A 136 -7.57 7.43 0.81
CA ARG A 136 -7.93 8.79 1.27
C ARG A 136 -7.05 9.85 0.60
N PHE A 137 -5.76 9.57 0.47
CA PHE A 137 -4.82 10.44 -0.23
C PHE A 137 -5.21 10.61 -1.71
N LEU A 138 -5.44 9.52 -2.44
CA LEU A 138 -5.88 9.55 -3.83
C LEU A 138 -7.24 10.24 -4.05
N LYS A 139 -8.08 10.32 -3.02
CA LYS A 139 -9.31 11.12 -3.03
C LYS A 139 -9.10 12.60 -2.73
N GLY A 140 -7.88 13.00 -2.44
CA GLY A 140 -7.52 14.38 -2.14
C GLY A 140 -7.92 14.86 -0.73
N GLU A 141 -8.20 13.94 0.22
CA GLU A 141 -8.63 14.31 1.59
C GLU A 141 -7.57 15.14 2.34
N PHE A 142 -6.31 15.04 1.96
CA PHE A 142 -5.20 15.71 2.64
C PHE A 142 -4.73 16.99 1.97
N ILE A 143 -5.25 17.32 0.77
CA ILE A 143 -4.75 18.46 -0.04
C ILE A 143 -4.79 19.78 0.75
N GLU A 144 -5.90 20.08 1.42
CA GLU A 144 -6.02 21.31 2.20
C GLU A 144 -5.08 21.32 3.42
N LYS A 145 -4.93 20.17 4.08
CA LYS A 145 -4.00 20.06 5.21
C LYS A 145 -2.55 20.28 4.78
N ILE A 146 -2.17 19.72 3.64
CA ILE A 146 -0.83 19.88 3.06
C ILE A 146 -0.64 21.34 2.61
N SER A 147 -1.60 21.89 1.87
CA SER A 147 -1.58 23.28 1.39
C SER A 147 -1.34 24.28 2.53
N ASN A 148 -1.98 24.06 3.67
CA ASN A 148 -1.84 24.95 4.84
C ASN A 148 -0.48 24.82 5.57
N ARG A 149 0.36 23.88 5.19
CA ARG A 149 1.73 23.72 5.73
C ARG A 149 2.82 24.24 4.81
N LEU A 150 2.47 24.62 3.59
CA LEU A 150 3.39 25.23 2.65
C LEU A 150 3.60 26.72 2.96
N SER A 151 4.75 27.25 2.62
CA SER A 151 5.05 28.69 2.72
C SER A 151 4.06 29.55 1.91
N GLU A 152 3.65 29.03 0.74
CA GLU A 152 2.57 29.58 -0.08
C GLU A 152 1.50 28.50 -0.29
N PRO A 153 0.24 28.74 0.14
CA PRO A 153 -0.84 27.79 -0.08
C PRO A 153 -1.09 27.49 -1.56
N LEU A 154 -1.44 26.25 -1.86
CA LEU A 154 -1.74 25.81 -3.22
C LEU A 154 -2.92 26.57 -3.83
N LYS A 155 -2.77 27.01 -5.08
CA LYS A 155 -3.85 27.58 -5.88
C LYS A 155 -4.82 26.47 -6.31
N GLU A 156 -6.05 26.82 -6.67
CA GLU A 156 -7.07 25.82 -7.06
C GLU A 156 -6.62 24.95 -8.25
N ARG A 157 -5.93 25.52 -9.24
CA ARG A 157 -5.36 24.75 -10.35
C ARG A 157 -4.34 23.71 -9.87
N GLU A 158 -3.50 24.04 -8.91
CA GLU A 158 -2.50 23.14 -8.34
C GLU A 158 -3.17 22.01 -7.53
N LYS A 159 -4.23 22.34 -6.78
CA LYS A 159 -5.04 21.33 -6.09
C LYS A 159 -5.75 20.38 -7.07
N GLU A 160 -6.19 20.88 -8.23
CA GLU A 160 -6.76 20.03 -9.29
C GLU A 160 -5.73 19.09 -9.90
N LEU A 161 -4.52 19.56 -10.18
CA LEU A 161 -3.42 18.71 -10.65
C LEU A 161 -3.08 17.63 -9.63
N LEU A 162 -3.01 17.98 -8.35
CA LEU A 162 -2.72 17.05 -7.28
C LEU A 162 -3.81 15.98 -7.09
N ARG A 163 -5.10 16.31 -7.34
CA ARG A 163 -6.19 15.29 -7.36
C ARG A 163 -6.06 14.27 -8.47
N LYS A 164 -5.29 14.56 -9.51
CA LYS A 164 -5.03 13.67 -10.66
C LYS A 164 -3.67 12.99 -10.57
N ASP A 165 -2.90 13.29 -9.52
CA ASP A 165 -1.59 12.71 -9.28
C ASP A 165 -1.72 11.28 -8.77
N ILE A 166 -1.19 10.32 -9.53
CA ILE A 166 -1.45 8.89 -9.28
C ILE A 166 -0.17 8.07 -9.17
N HIS A 167 0.85 8.35 -10.02
CA HIS A 167 2.01 7.49 -10.16
C HIS A 167 3.17 8.23 -10.83
N GLY A 168 4.34 8.26 -10.21
CA GLY A 168 5.53 8.97 -10.72
C GLY A 168 5.31 10.46 -10.94
N GLY A 169 4.31 11.04 -10.30
CA GLY A 169 3.90 12.43 -10.49
C GLY A 169 4.48 13.40 -9.46
N TRP A 170 3.70 14.36 -9.08
CA TRP A 170 4.10 15.42 -8.14
C TRP A 170 4.52 14.88 -6.77
N TRP A 171 3.65 14.07 -6.15
CA TRP A 171 3.91 13.59 -4.79
C TRP A 171 5.14 12.68 -4.71
N GLU A 172 5.20 11.64 -5.53
CA GLU A 172 6.30 10.67 -5.49
C GLU A 172 7.63 11.28 -5.93
N THR A 173 7.62 12.19 -6.91
CA THR A 173 8.81 12.94 -7.29
C THR A 173 9.28 13.83 -6.14
N SER A 174 8.35 14.49 -5.43
CA SER A 174 8.69 15.30 -4.25
C SER A 174 9.29 14.46 -3.13
N MET A 175 8.69 13.30 -2.86
CA MET A 175 9.22 12.36 -1.86
C MET A 175 10.65 11.95 -2.21
N MET A 176 10.93 11.63 -3.47
CA MET A 176 12.27 11.25 -3.89
C MET A 176 13.27 12.42 -3.84
N LEU A 177 12.85 13.65 -4.14
CA LEU A 177 13.67 14.85 -3.94
C LEU A 177 14.06 15.04 -2.47
N LYS A 178 13.19 14.65 -1.53
CA LYS A 178 13.50 14.67 -0.08
C LYS A 178 14.37 13.49 0.35
N LEU A 179 14.07 12.29 -0.10
CA LEU A 179 14.66 11.05 0.42
C LEU A 179 15.95 10.63 -0.29
N LYS A 180 16.00 10.82 -1.60
CA LYS A 180 17.06 10.34 -2.49
C LYS A 180 17.29 11.31 -3.66
N PRO A 181 17.61 12.58 -3.40
CA PRO A 181 17.72 13.60 -4.45
C PRO A 181 18.67 13.20 -5.58
N ASP A 182 19.76 12.52 -5.26
CA ASP A 182 20.77 12.06 -6.23
C ASP A 182 20.24 10.99 -7.20
N LEU A 183 19.08 10.38 -6.93
CA LEU A 183 18.42 9.39 -7.79
C LEU A 183 17.29 10.00 -8.64
N VAL A 184 17.00 11.28 -8.49
CA VAL A 184 16.00 11.98 -9.30
C VAL A 184 16.70 12.62 -10.51
N GLY A 185 16.28 12.22 -11.71
CA GLY A 185 16.83 12.79 -12.94
C GLY A 185 16.36 14.22 -13.15
N ASP A 186 17.27 15.14 -13.44
CA ASP A 186 16.99 16.59 -13.64
C ASP A 186 15.91 16.89 -14.68
N GLY A 187 15.67 15.96 -15.59
CA GLY A 187 14.66 16.04 -16.63
C GLY A 187 13.22 16.15 -16.11
N TYR A 188 12.94 15.84 -14.82
CA TYR A 188 11.59 15.93 -14.27
C TYR A 188 10.96 17.31 -14.43
N LYS A 189 11.75 18.40 -14.37
CA LYS A 189 11.30 19.79 -14.51
C LYS A 189 10.73 20.13 -15.89
N SER A 190 11.08 19.35 -16.90
CA SER A 190 10.61 19.53 -18.29
C SER A 190 9.52 18.54 -18.68
N LEU A 191 9.15 17.62 -17.78
CA LEU A 191 8.06 16.68 -18.04
C LEU A 191 6.72 17.40 -18.02
N GLN A 192 5.87 17.04 -18.98
CA GLN A 192 4.52 17.61 -19.08
C GLN A 192 3.57 16.87 -18.14
N ASP A 193 2.48 17.54 -17.77
CA ASP A 193 1.38 16.91 -17.05
C ASP A 193 0.84 15.74 -17.88
N ASN A 194 0.71 14.57 -17.24
CA ASN A 194 0.15 13.39 -17.88
C ASN A 194 -1.02 12.88 -17.06
N GLU A 195 -2.24 13.08 -17.59
CA GLU A 195 -3.47 12.61 -16.94
C GLU A 195 -3.82 11.20 -17.38
N LYS A 196 -4.35 10.40 -16.46
CA LYS A 196 -4.85 9.06 -16.77
C LYS A 196 -6.21 9.15 -17.48
N GLU A 197 -6.21 9.19 -18.80
CA GLU A 197 -7.43 9.10 -19.59
C GLU A 197 -7.84 7.66 -19.85
N ARG A 198 -9.13 7.34 -19.68
CA ARG A 198 -9.69 6.05 -20.09
C ARG A 198 -9.66 5.94 -21.62
N GLY A 199 -8.81 5.03 -22.14
CA GLY A 199 -8.79 4.72 -23.56
C GLY A 199 -7.78 5.52 -24.38
N SER A 200 -6.85 6.27 -23.76
CA SER A 200 -5.77 6.90 -24.49
C SER A 200 -4.93 5.85 -25.21
N SER A 201 -4.79 5.99 -26.53
CA SER A 201 -4.00 5.11 -27.41
C SER A 201 -2.51 5.46 -27.41
N GLY A 202 -2.08 6.38 -26.56
CA GLY A 202 -0.69 6.83 -26.46
C GLY A 202 0.21 5.82 -25.74
N THR A 203 1.50 5.88 -26.02
CA THR A 203 2.51 5.13 -25.26
C THR A 203 2.57 5.66 -23.82
N PHE A 204 2.41 4.79 -22.82
CA PHE A 204 2.49 5.16 -21.42
C PHE A 204 3.90 5.66 -21.08
N PRO A 205 4.09 6.93 -20.68
CA PRO A 205 5.41 7.49 -20.42
C PRO A 205 6.03 7.04 -19.09
N GLY A 206 5.32 6.25 -18.32
CA GLY A 206 5.77 5.68 -17.05
C GLY A 206 5.28 6.43 -15.82
N TYR A 207 4.49 7.49 -15.98
CA TYR A 207 3.93 8.27 -14.89
C TYR A 207 2.54 8.80 -15.22
N PHE A 208 1.76 9.15 -14.18
CA PHE A 208 0.50 9.90 -14.24
C PHE A 208 0.49 10.95 -13.15
N GLY A 209 0.50 12.22 -13.53
CA GLY A 209 0.54 13.38 -12.66
C GLY A 209 1.40 14.47 -13.22
N SER A 210 1.92 15.34 -12.36
CA SER A 210 2.63 16.57 -12.69
C SER A 210 4.03 16.59 -12.05
N PRO A 211 5.00 15.80 -12.53
CA PRO A 211 6.33 15.72 -11.90
C PRO A 211 7.07 17.06 -11.85
N ALA A 212 6.86 17.94 -12.83
CA ALA A 212 7.50 19.27 -12.88
C ALA A 212 7.11 20.18 -11.68
N MET A 213 6.00 19.89 -11.01
CA MET A 213 5.55 20.62 -9.82
C MET A 213 6.24 20.18 -8.52
N ALA A 214 7.06 19.13 -8.58
CA ALA A 214 7.65 18.51 -7.40
C ALA A 214 8.64 19.43 -6.67
N SER A 215 8.60 19.39 -5.34
CA SER A 215 9.54 20.08 -4.46
C SER A 215 9.75 19.33 -3.15
N ALA A 216 10.93 19.51 -2.55
CA ALA A 216 11.23 18.96 -1.23
C ALA A 216 10.34 19.57 -0.13
N GLU A 217 9.94 20.84 -0.26
CA GLU A 217 9.01 21.52 0.66
C GLU A 217 7.64 20.83 0.64
N PHE A 218 7.11 20.52 -0.55
CA PHE A 218 5.84 19.81 -0.67
C PHE A 218 5.91 18.40 -0.05
N ALA A 219 7.05 17.69 -0.21
CA ALA A 219 7.25 16.42 0.46
C ALA A 219 7.24 16.57 1.98
N GLU A 220 7.93 17.58 2.54
CA GLU A 220 7.95 17.84 3.99
C GLU A 220 6.55 18.07 4.54
N ALA A 221 5.80 19.00 3.93
CA ALA A 221 4.42 19.29 4.31
C ALA A 221 3.52 18.04 4.23
N SER A 222 3.72 17.19 3.20
CA SER A 222 2.98 15.93 3.02
C SER A 222 3.34 14.92 4.10
N VAL A 223 4.63 14.77 4.41
CA VAL A 223 5.11 13.85 5.45
C VAL A 223 4.53 14.20 6.81
N GLU A 224 4.54 15.49 7.21
CA GLU A 224 3.97 15.93 8.48
C GLU A 224 2.49 15.53 8.61
N VAL A 225 1.69 15.76 7.55
CA VAL A 225 0.27 15.39 7.54
C VAL A 225 0.07 13.88 7.64
N LEU A 226 0.81 13.11 6.83
CA LEU A 226 0.63 11.67 6.75
C LEU A 226 1.14 10.94 7.99
N ILE A 227 2.24 11.40 8.59
CA ILE A 227 2.80 10.80 9.80
C ILE A 227 1.91 11.08 11.03
N ASP A 228 1.24 12.23 11.09
CA ASP A 228 0.23 12.51 12.12
C ASP A 228 -0.94 11.52 12.04
N GLU A 229 -1.44 11.23 10.82
CA GLU A 229 -2.52 10.25 10.60
C GLU A 229 -2.05 8.83 10.97
N VAL A 230 -0.85 8.42 10.52
CA VAL A 230 -0.25 7.11 10.86
C VAL A 230 -0.09 6.97 12.38
N GLY A 231 0.50 7.96 13.03
CA GLY A 231 0.71 7.96 14.47
C GLY A 231 -0.58 7.88 15.28
N SER A 232 -1.63 8.61 14.84
CA SER A 232 -2.95 8.57 15.47
C SER A 232 -3.57 7.16 15.44
N VAL A 233 -3.46 6.44 14.31
CA VAL A 233 -3.98 5.08 14.17
C VAL A 233 -3.20 4.11 15.06
N ILE A 234 -1.86 4.20 15.06
CA ILE A 234 -1.01 3.34 15.89
C ILE A 234 -1.30 3.57 17.37
N GLU A 235 -1.36 4.81 17.83
CA GLU A 235 -1.64 5.16 19.22
C GLU A 235 -3.00 4.63 19.70
N LYS A 236 -4.05 4.75 18.87
CA LYS A 236 -5.37 4.16 19.13
C LYS A 236 -5.27 2.65 19.30
N CYS A 237 -4.55 1.97 18.39
CA CYS A 237 -4.36 0.53 18.43
C CYS A 237 -3.62 0.09 19.70
N LEU A 238 -2.51 0.73 20.04
CA LEU A 238 -1.71 0.44 21.24
C LEU A 238 -2.46 0.75 22.53
N SER A 239 -3.47 1.61 22.47
CA SER A 239 -4.41 1.91 23.58
C SER A 239 -5.59 0.95 23.63
N GLY A 240 -5.59 -0.14 22.83
CA GLY A 240 -6.63 -1.17 22.81
C GLY A 240 -7.93 -0.75 22.10
N LYS A 241 -7.94 0.36 21.36
CA LYS A 241 -9.10 0.79 20.57
C LYS A 241 -9.19 0.02 19.25
N ASP A 242 -10.43 -0.21 18.79
CA ASP A 242 -10.65 -0.75 17.45
C ASP A 242 -10.26 0.29 16.38
N VAL A 243 -9.34 -0.11 15.49
CA VAL A 243 -8.85 0.69 14.36
C VAL A 243 -9.27 0.12 13.00
N SER A 244 -10.26 -0.78 12.99
CA SER A 244 -10.72 -1.42 11.75
C SER A 244 -11.21 -0.41 10.71
N ARG A 245 -11.82 0.69 11.12
CA ARG A 245 -12.29 1.75 10.21
C ARG A 245 -11.16 2.51 9.54
N GLU A 246 -10.02 2.64 10.22
CA GLU A 246 -8.84 3.35 9.74
C GLU A 246 -7.90 2.43 8.93
N THR A 247 -7.94 1.12 9.14
CA THR A 247 -6.99 0.16 8.56
C THR A 247 -7.60 -0.81 7.54
N ILE A 248 -8.92 -0.80 7.37
CA ILE A 248 -9.62 -1.55 6.33
C ILE A 248 -10.17 -0.58 5.31
N SER A 249 -9.67 -0.68 4.09
CA SER A 249 -10.05 0.22 3.00
C SER A 249 -11.49 -0.02 2.51
N PRO A 250 -12.15 1.00 1.92
CA PRO A 250 -13.49 0.84 1.33
C PRO A 250 -13.57 -0.23 0.24
N ILE A 251 -12.43 -0.55 -0.40
CA ILE A 251 -12.35 -1.55 -1.48
C ILE A 251 -12.12 -2.97 -0.96
N TYR A 252 -11.93 -3.15 0.35
CA TYR A 252 -11.61 -4.44 0.96
C TYR A 252 -12.59 -5.56 0.58
N ASN A 253 -13.88 -5.27 0.50
CA ASN A 253 -14.92 -6.26 0.22
C ASN A 253 -15.13 -6.57 -1.26
N MET A 254 -14.39 -5.92 -2.17
CA MET A 254 -14.45 -6.21 -3.60
C MET A 254 -13.82 -7.57 -3.91
N LEU A 255 -14.66 -8.57 -4.21
CA LEU A 255 -14.23 -9.96 -4.43
C LEU A 255 -13.14 -10.10 -5.49
N ILE A 256 -13.22 -9.32 -6.58
CA ILE A 256 -12.25 -9.36 -7.67
C ILE A 256 -10.82 -8.95 -7.25
N LEU A 257 -10.70 -8.19 -6.15
CA LEU A 257 -9.43 -7.76 -5.59
C LEU A 257 -8.84 -8.77 -4.59
N LYS A 258 -9.66 -9.71 -4.09
CA LYS A 258 -9.20 -10.70 -3.10
C LYS A 258 -8.06 -11.57 -3.65
N PRO A 259 -6.99 -11.78 -2.86
CA PRO A 259 -5.95 -12.72 -3.21
C PRO A 259 -6.57 -14.12 -3.43
N LYS A 260 -6.14 -14.83 -4.42
CA LYS A 260 -6.68 -16.17 -4.77
C LYS A 260 -8.12 -16.19 -5.34
N PHE A 261 -8.79 -15.04 -5.58
CA PHE A 261 -10.15 -15.00 -6.15
C PHE A 261 -10.25 -15.84 -7.43
N ARG A 262 -9.34 -15.63 -8.39
CA ARG A 262 -9.31 -16.39 -9.65
C ARG A 262 -9.15 -17.90 -9.41
N ARG A 263 -8.31 -18.30 -8.47
CA ARG A 263 -8.08 -19.72 -8.13
C ARG A 263 -9.33 -20.35 -7.53
N HIS A 264 -10.01 -19.65 -6.62
CA HIS A 264 -11.26 -20.14 -6.03
C HIS A 264 -12.38 -20.21 -7.06
N LEU A 265 -12.48 -19.22 -7.96
CA LEU A 265 -13.46 -19.22 -9.05
C LEU A 265 -13.24 -20.41 -9.99
N LEU A 266 -12.00 -20.63 -10.46
CA LEU A 266 -11.67 -21.74 -11.33
C LEU A 266 -11.92 -23.10 -10.66
N MET A 267 -11.58 -23.25 -9.39
CA MET A 267 -11.86 -24.48 -8.62
C MET A 267 -13.36 -24.71 -8.50
N GLY A 268 -14.14 -23.67 -8.21
CA GLY A 268 -15.60 -23.76 -8.17
C GLY A 268 -16.18 -24.24 -9.50
N ILE A 269 -15.75 -23.65 -10.61
CA ILE A 269 -16.16 -24.05 -11.98
C ILE A 269 -15.80 -25.51 -12.24
N LEU A 270 -14.58 -25.93 -11.92
CA LEU A 270 -14.12 -27.33 -12.11
C LEU A 270 -14.96 -28.32 -11.29
N ILE A 271 -15.28 -28.00 -10.02
CA ILE A 271 -16.12 -28.83 -9.17
C ILE A 271 -17.52 -28.94 -9.78
N THR A 272 -18.09 -27.82 -10.24
CA THR A 272 -19.42 -27.82 -10.87
C THR A 272 -19.44 -28.68 -12.13
N ILE A 273 -18.45 -28.54 -13.01
CA ILE A 273 -18.35 -29.37 -14.24
C ILE A 273 -18.22 -30.86 -13.88
N LYS A 274 -17.34 -31.21 -12.92
CA LYS A 274 -17.21 -32.62 -12.47
C LYS A 274 -18.53 -33.16 -11.93
N SER A 275 -19.25 -32.38 -11.12
CA SER A 275 -20.55 -32.78 -10.56
C SER A 275 -21.60 -33.01 -11.66
N LEU A 276 -21.65 -32.14 -12.67
CA LEU A 276 -22.54 -32.30 -13.82
C LEU A 276 -22.22 -33.53 -14.67
N VAL A 277 -20.92 -33.80 -14.86
CA VAL A 277 -20.48 -35.04 -15.59
C VAL A 277 -20.87 -36.27 -14.81
N ILE A 278 -20.67 -36.30 -13.49
CA ILE A 278 -21.08 -37.46 -12.64
C ILE A 278 -22.60 -37.65 -12.72
N LEU A 279 -23.38 -36.59 -12.58
CA LEU A 279 -24.86 -36.66 -12.69
C LEU A 279 -25.31 -37.16 -14.06
N TRP A 280 -24.67 -36.74 -15.12
CA TRP A 280 -24.95 -37.20 -16.48
C TRP A 280 -24.61 -38.67 -16.67
N LEU A 281 -23.50 -39.16 -16.11
CA LEU A 281 -23.13 -40.58 -16.14
C LEU A 281 -24.11 -41.45 -15.37
N ILE A 282 -24.53 -41.02 -14.16
CA ILE A 282 -25.56 -41.71 -13.34
C ILE A 282 -26.88 -41.77 -14.12
N TYR A 283 -27.32 -40.64 -14.67
CA TYR A 283 -28.56 -40.58 -15.48
C TYR A 283 -28.50 -41.57 -16.64
N ARG A 284 -27.39 -41.59 -17.39
CA ARG A 284 -27.18 -42.49 -18.50
C ARG A 284 -27.14 -43.97 -18.14
N PHE A 285 -26.68 -44.28 -16.90
CA PHE A 285 -26.65 -45.64 -16.39
C PHE A 285 -28.03 -46.12 -15.90
N LEU A 286 -28.86 -45.23 -15.37
CA LEU A 286 -30.21 -45.55 -14.86
C LEU A 286 -31.27 -45.65 -15.97
N ILE A 287 -31.03 -45.12 -17.15
CA ILE A 287 -31.97 -45.12 -18.31
C ILE A 287 -31.61 -46.21 -19.34
N ARG A 288 -30.53 -46.96 -19.10
CA ARG A 288 -30.24 -48.19 -19.81
C ARG A 288 -30.72 -49.38 -18.99
#